data_c225053c3a703b941455a66779f1821c
#
_entry.id   c225053c3a703b941455a66779f1821c
#
_cell.length_a   1.000
_cell.length_b   1.000
_cell.length_c   1.000
_cell.angle_alpha   90.00
_cell.angle_beta   90.00
_cell.angle_gamma   90.00
#
_symmetry.space_group_name_H-M   'P 1'
#
loop_
_entity.id
_entity.type
_entity.pdbx_description
1 polymer ?
#
loop_
_entity_poly.entity_id
_entity_poly.type
_entity_poly.pdbx_seq_one_letter_code
_entity_poly.pdbx_strand_id
1 'polypeptide(L)'
;MEHKVIQNIYSNPVNVTYQDGTAYLGQIADPTVIKGDDGFIYIFSTHGKMFKSEDGCNFKLITERIFPLPTWGKEVGKKNSDYELWAPDIKKINDKWVMYYSLSGWGSPRGIGVAIADKIEGPYQDLGKLCSCEEIGVNNCIDPQVFIENNKIYLVVGSFQGIFIFRLDQTGTKLLSEKENQNKILIAGRVSFWDGATYEGSYIIKKDGYYYYFGSVGTCLEGKNSTYHVVVGKSDNLFGPYVGKDNIPLTESGNGLTYGEVVVKVPFEKKDELAGVGHNSILIDDEDNYFIYYHGFSKLDNFKTRHLFMDKLLFDEQGYPYVKNFCPSFEEKNEGPVFKRKEDKYE
;
A
#
# COMPACT_ATOMS: atom_id res chain seq x y z
N MET A 1 8.18 -35.05 8.19
CA MET A 1 7.92 -34.11 9.28
C MET A 1 6.58 -33.49 8.96
N GLU A 2 5.57 -33.75 9.78
CA GLU A 2 4.26 -33.12 9.61
C GLU A 2 4.37 -31.68 10.13
N HIS A 3 4.27 -30.71 9.21
CA HIS A 3 4.16 -29.32 9.60
C HIS A 3 2.75 -29.09 10.16
N LYS A 4 2.65 -28.67 11.40
CA LYS A 4 1.38 -28.27 12.00
C LYS A 4 0.92 -27.01 11.26
N VAL A 5 -0.04 -27.16 10.39
CA VAL A 5 -0.73 -26.03 9.75
C VAL A 5 -1.61 -25.39 10.82
N ILE A 6 -1.24 -24.20 11.27
CA ILE A 6 -2.12 -23.39 12.15
C ILE A 6 -3.06 -22.64 11.22
N GLN A 7 -4.33 -22.99 11.24
CA GLN A 7 -5.36 -22.22 10.56
C GLN A 7 -5.59 -20.94 11.34
N ASN A 8 -5.13 -19.83 10.78
CA ASN A 8 -5.32 -18.51 11.34
C ASN A 8 -6.73 -18.02 11.05
N ILE A 9 -7.33 -17.33 12.00
CA ILE A 9 -8.69 -16.79 11.86
C ILE A 9 -8.64 -15.30 12.15
N TYR A 10 -9.37 -14.50 11.36
CA TYR A 10 -9.50 -13.07 11.55
C TYR A 10 -10.94 -12.60 11.48
N SER A 11 -11.16 -11.40 11.97
CA SER A 11 -12.35 -10.58 11.74
C SER A 11 -11.94 -9.16 11.37
N ASN A 12 -12.82 -8.42 10.72
CA ASN A 12 -12.59 -7.01 10.40
C ASN A 12 -13.33 -6.06 11.35
N PRO A 13 -12.71 -4.92 11.73
CA PRO A 13 -11.31 -4.58 11.52
C PRO A 13 -10.35 -5.58 12.18
N VAL A 14 -9.14 -5.70 11.61
CA VAL A 14 -8.09 -6.60 12.11
C VAL A 14 -7.73 -6.25 13.56
N ASN A 15 -7.53 -7.26 14.37
CA ASN A 15 -7.15 -7.09 15.78
C ASN A 15 -5.73 -6.51 15.88
N VAL A 16 -5.63 -5.34 16.51
CA VAL A 16 -4.35 -4.67 16.77
C VAL A 16 -4.27 -4.27 18.25
N THR A 17 -3.15 -4.55 18.88
CA THR A 17 -2.92 -4.28 20.30
C THR A 17 -1.62 -3.54 20.56
N TYR A 18 -1.52 -2.92 21.72
CA TYR A 18 -0.24 -2.54 22.32
C TYR A 18 0.52 -3.77 22.83
N GLN A 19 1.76 -3.58 23.28
CA GLN A 19 2.60 -4.66 23.83
C GLN A 19 2.01 -5.31 25.07
N ASP A 20 1.25 -4.57 25.86
CA ASP A 20 0.55 -5.05 27.07
C ASP A 20 -0.75 -5.81 26.77
N GLY A 21 -1.14 -5.92 25.50
CA GLY A 21 -2.35 -6.59 25.06
C GLY A 21 -3.60 -5.72 25.05
N THR A 22 -3.52 -4.45 25.46
CA THR A 22 -4.65 -3.53 25.33
C THR A 22 -4.92 -3.16 23.87
N ALA A 23 -6.19 -2.94 23.52
CA ALA A 23 -6.59 -2.64 22.16
C ALA A 23 -5.95 -1.34 21.64
N TYR A 24 -5.37 -1.38 20.46
CA TYR A 24 -4.86 -0.21 19.75
C TYR A 24 -5.99 0.39 18.90
N LEU A 25 -6.46 1.56 19.30
CA LEU A 25 -7.49 2.32 18.58
C LEU A 25 -6.93 3.55 17.84
N GLY A 26 -5.61 3.63 17.75
CA GLY A 26 -4.95 4.68 16.99
C GLY A 26 -5.06 4.47 15.48
N GLN A 27 -4.73 5.51 14.72
CA GLN A 27 -4.81 5.46 13.25
C GLN A 27 -3.80 4.49 12.65
N ILE A 28 -4.29 3.61 11.76
CA ILE A 28 -3.50 2.77 10.86
C ILE A 28 -3.91 3.13 9.43
N ALA A 29 -3.18 4.03 8.82
CA ALA A 29 -3.46 4.52 7.48
C ALA A 29 -2.38 4.07 6.51
N ASP A 30 -2.78 3.82 5.26
CA ASP A 30 -1.88 3.54 4.14
C ASP A 30 -0.92 2.37 4.45
N PRO A 31 -1.47 1.18 4.80
CA PRO A 31 -0.66 0.06 5.26
C PRO A 31 0.10 -0.60 4.13
N THR A 32 1.40 -0.83 4.31
CA THR A 32 2.15 -1.80 3.52
C THR A 32 2.46 -3.04 4.36
N VAL A 33 2.16 -4.22 3.82
CA VAL A 33 2.36 -5.51 4.48
C VAL A 33 3.52 -6.25 3.86
N ILE A 34 4.36 -6.88 4.68
CA ILE A 34 5.48 -7.69 4.21
C ILE A 34 5.86 -8.78 5.21
N LYS A 35 6.32 -9.93 4.69
CA LYS A 35 6.92 -11.00 5.51
C LYS A 35 8.40 -10.73 5.71
N GLY A 36 8.84 -10.68 6.96
CA GLY A 36 10.24 -10.52 7.35
C GLY A 36 11.04 -11.80 7.18
N ASP A 37 12.38 -11.68 7.19
CA ASP A 37 13.30 -12.85 7.15
C ASP A 37 13.18 -13.72 8.40
N ASP A 38 12.71 -13.14 9.50
CA ASP A 38 12.41 -13.81 10.76
C ASP A 38 11.10 -14.61 10.74
N GLY A 39 10.38 -14.55 9.61
CA GLY A 39 9.10 -15.24 9.41
C GLY A 39 7.88 -14.53 10.00
N PHE A 40 8.06 -13.37 10.63
CA PHE A 40 6.95 -12.56 11.09
C PHE A 40 6.39 -11.69 9.96
N ILE A 41 5.16 -11.28 10.13
CA ILE A 41 4.47 -10.36 9.23
C ILE A 41 4.50 -8.96 9.83
N TYR A 42 4.88 -8.00 9.00
CA TYR A 42 5.00 -6.60 9.41
C TYR A 42 4.05 -5.73 8.62
N ILE A 43 3.52 -4.72 9.28
CA ILE A 43 2.81 -3.61 8.64
C ILE A 43 3.54 -2.32 9.01
N PHE A 44 3.80 -1.52 7.97
CA PHE A 44 4.25 -0.15 8.11
C PHE A 44 3.14 0.77 7.62
N SER A 45 2.97 1.91 8.26
CA SER A 45 1.88 2.84 7.94
C SER A 45 2.31 4.29 8.05
N THR A 46 1.46 5.16 7.57
CA THR A 46 1.59 6.62 7.70
C THR A 46 2.01 7.01 9.13
N HIS A 47 2.81 8.05 9.25
CA HIS A 47 3.56 8.52 10.43
C HIS A 47 4.77 7.66 10.81
N GLY A 48 5.10 6.62 10.03
CA GLY A 48 6.23 5.73 10.29
C GLY A 48 5.97 4.72 11.40
N LYS A 49 4.73 4.31 11.58
CA LYS A 49 4.37 3.27 12.54
C LYS A 49 4.75 1.90 12.03
N MET A 50 5.09 1.01 12.95
CA MET A 50 5.39 -0.38 12.64
C MET A 50 4.63 -1.31 13.58
N PHE A 51 3.99 -2.31 12.98
CA PHE A 51 3.26 -3.38 13.66
C PHE A 51 3.84 -4.72 13.25
N LYS A 52 3.78 -5.70 14.15
CA LYS A 52 4.29 -7.05 13.95
C LYS A 52 3.23 -8.09 14.29
N SER A 53 3.19 -9.15 13.52
CA SER A 53 2.28 -10.26 13.70
C SER A 53 2.99 -11.60 13.53
N GLU A 54 2.54 -12.59 14.25
CA GLU A 54 2.97 -13.98 14.04
C GLU A 54 2.17 -14.66 12.93
N ASP A 55 0.92 -14.31 12.78
CA ASP A 55 -0.07 -15.04 11.99
C ASP A 55 -0.65 -14.24 10.82
N GLY A 56 -0.29 -12.95 10.70
CA GLY A 56 -0.87 -12.02 9.72
C GLY A 56 -2.30 -11.56 10.03
N CYS A 57 -2.89 -12.04 11.13
CA CYS A 57 -4.26 -11.74 11.53
C CYS A 57 -4.36 -10.90 12.81
N ASN A 58 -3.35 -10.99 13.68
CA ASN A 58 -3.28 -10.29 14.95
C ASN A 58 -1.96 -9.53 15.03
N PHE A 59 -2.03 -8.22 15.16
CA PHE A 59 -0.86 -7.36 15.14
C PHE A 59 -0.61 -6.69 16.49
N LYS A 60 0.67 -6.44 16.78
CA LYS A 60 1.10 -5.63 17.92
C LYS A 60 1.87 -4.42 17.43
N LEU A 61 1.57 -3.26 17.99
CA LEU A 61 2.34 -2.05 17.77
C LEU A 61 3.77 -2.23 18.32
N ILE A 62 4.77 -2.06 17.47
CA ILE A 62 6.19 -2.09 17.85
C ILE A 62 6.70 -0.68 18.12
N THR A 63 6.39 0.26 17.22
CA THR A 63 6.75 1.67 17.39
C THR A 63 5.76 2.59 16.70
N GLU A 64 5.54 3.76 17.32
CA GLU A 64 4.76 4.85 16.71
C GLU A 64 5.55 5.60 15.65
N ARG A 65 6.89 5.48 15.63
CA ARG A 65 7.75 6.15 14.67
C ARG A 65 9.09 5.41 14.52
N ILE A 66 9.35 4.95 13.31
CA ILE A 66 10.50 4.08 13.03
C ILE A 66 11.83 4.84 12.92
N PHE A 67 11.79 6.13 12.58
CA PHE A 67 12.93 7.06 12.58
C PHE A 67 12.43 8.52 12.69
N PRO A 68 13.30 9.46 13.12
CA PRO A 68 12.92 10.89 13.23
C PRO A 68 12.42 11.46 11.90
N LEU A 69 11.51 12.43 11.97
CA LEU A 69 11.00 13.10 10.77
C LEU A 69 12.15 13.72 9.96
N PRO A 70 12.33 13.35 8.68
CA PRO A 70 13.42 13.82 7.84
C PRO A 70 13.43 15.33 7.64
N THR A 71 14.58 15.96 7.75
CA THR A 71 14.72 17.42 7.68
C THR A 71 14.74 17.97 6.27
N TRP A 72 15.05 17.16 5.25
CA TRP A 72 15.09 17.58 3.86
C TRP A 72 13.74 18.15 3.36
N GLY A 73 12.64 17.77 4.02
CA GLY A 73 11.31 18.34 3.74
C GLY A 73 11.21 19.85 3.99
N LYS A 74 12.12 20.46 4.75
CA LYS A 74 12.17 21.91 4.95
C LYS A 74 12.71 22.67 3.72
N GLU A 75 13.47 21.95 2.89
CA GLU A 75 14.15 22.52 1.72
C GLU A 75 13.32 22.41 0.46
N VAL A 76 12.28 21.55 0.46
CA VAL A 76 11.46 21.23 -0.69
C VAL A 76 9.99 21.53 -0.39
N GLY A 77 9.25 21.96 -1.41
CA GLY A 77 7.83 22.28 -1.31
C GLY A 77 7.55 23.66 -0.72
N LYS A 78 6.37 23.86 -0.18
CA LYS A 78 5.92 25.15 0.35
C LYS A 78 6.62 25.46 1.66
N LYS A 79 7.39 26.56 1.70
CA LYS A 79 8.11 26.99 2.91
C LYS A 79 7.13 27.22 4.08
N ASN A 80 7.58 26.85 5.27
CA ASN A 80 6.84 26.99 6.54
C ASN A 80 5.48 26.27 6.59
N SER A 81 5.22 25.29 5.72
CA SER A 81 4.09 24.40 5.87
C SER A 81 4.51 23.12 6.62
N ASP A 82 3.62 22.60 7.43
CA ASP A 82 3.78 21.34 8.10
C ASP A 82 3.90 20.19 7.09
N TYR A 83 4.63 19.17 7.44
CA TYR A 83 4.76 17.94 6.68
C TYR A 83 4.96 16.75 7.61
N GLU A 84 4.66 15.57 7.13
CA GLU A 84 4.77 14.33 7.85
C GLU A 84 5.16 13.19 6.89
N LEU A 85 5.56 12.05 7.43
CA LEU A 85 5.82 10.82 6.70
C LEU A 85 4.48 10.13 6.39
N TRP A 86 4.20 9.95 5.09
CA TRP A 86 2.99 9.29 4.61
C TRP A 86 3.31 8.06 3.77
N ALA A 87 2.36 7.11 3.75
CA ALA A 87 2.28 5.98 2.84
C ALA A 87 3.64 5.33 2.53
N PRO A 88 4.27 4.62 3.47
CA PRO A 88 5.52 3.92 3.21
C PRO A 88 5.31 2.67 2.36
N ASP A 89 6.30 2.33 1.53
CA ASP A 89 6.49 0.98 0.99
C ASP A 89 7.85 0.43 1.40
N ILE A 90 7.97 -0.87 1.52
CA ILE A 90 9.21 -1.52 1.97
C ILE A 90 9.51 -2.76 1.13
N LYS A 91 10.78 -2.91 0.74
CA LYS A 91 11.26 -4.07 -0.01
C LYS A 91 12.63 -4.52 0.51
N LYS A 92 12.90 -5.82 0.40
CA LYS A 92 14.25 -6.33 0.59
C LYS A 92 15.00 -6.26 -0.74
N ILE A 93 16.12 -5.50 -0.77
CA ILE A 93 16.96 -5.28 -1.93
C ILE A 93 18.41 -5.49 -1.52
N ASN A 94 19.14 -6.42 -2.16
CA ASN A 94 20.54 -6.71 -1.88
C ASN A 94 20.86 -6.87 -0.38
N ASP A 95 20.08 -7.71 0.31
CA ASP A 95 20.20 -7.97 1.76
C ASP A 95 19.94 -6.77 2.69
N LYS A 96 19.42 -5.67 2.16
CA LYS A 96 18.95 -4.50 2.92
C LYS A 96 17.43 -4.39 2.85
N TRP A 97 16.84 -3.95 3.94
CA TRP A 97 15.48 -3.48 3.97
C TRP A 97 15.47 -2.02 3.53
N VAL A 98 14.81 -1.74 2.42
CA VAL A 98 14.72 -0.41 1.82
C VAL A 98 13.29 0.08 1.96
N MET A 99 13.12 1.18 2.69
CA MET A 99 11.85 1.83 2.89
C MET A 99 11.76 3.07 2.02
N TYR A 100 10.66 3.20 1.31
CA TYR A 100 10.29 4.38 0.55
C TYR A 100 9.14 5.06 1.28
N TYR A 101 9.16 6.36 1.37
CA TYR A 101 8.12 7.10 2.08
C TYR A 101 7.82 8.41 1.36
N SER A 102 6.57 8.83 1.37
CA SER A 102 6.19 10.16 0.97
C SER A 102 6.54 11.13 2.10
N LEU A 103 7.10 12.28 1.77
CA LEU A 103 7.18 13.40 2.67
C LEU A 103 6.22 14.46 2.14
N SER A 104 5.15 14.73 2.86
CA SER A 104 4.06 15.56 2.37
C SER A 104 3.35 16.32 3.49
N GLY A 105 2.72 17.40 3.12
CA GLY A 105 1.75 18.15 3.91
C GLY A 105 0.61 18.59 3.01
N TRP A 106 -0.48 19.01 3.57
CA TRP A 106 -1.68 19.42 2.83
C TRP A 106 -1.39 20.51 1.80
N GLY A 107 -1.63 20.18 0.52
CA GLY A 107 -1.35 21.10 -0.60
C GLY A 107 0.12 21.42 -0.81
N SER A 108 1.02 20.61 -0.25
CA SER A 108 2.46 20.78 -0.40
C SER A 108 3.19 19.45 -0.37
N PRO A 109 3.00 18.59 -1.39
CA PRO A 109 3.79 17.39 -1.53
C PRO A 109 5.27 17.76 -1.74
N ARG A 110 6.17 17.05 -1.07
CA ARG A 110 7.61 17.31 -1.17
C ARG A 110 8.31 16.33 -2.07
N GLY A 111 7.91 15.07 -2.00
CA GLY A 111 8.51 14.00 -2.78
C GLY A 111 8.66 12.71 -2.01
N ILE A 112 9.50 11.86 -2.54
CA ILE A 112 9.79 10.54 -1.98
C ILE A 112 11.16 10.56 -1.34
N GLY A 113 11.23 10.04 -0.12
CA GLY A 113 12.47 9.74 0.58
C GLY A 113 12.75 8.25 0.61
N VAL A 114 13.99 7.92 0.98
CA VAL A 114 14.44 6.54 1.10
C VAL A 114 15.25 6.33 2.37
N ALA A 115 15.00 5.23 3.09
CA ALA A 115 15.75 4.81 4.26
C ALA A 115 16.12 3.33 4.14
N ILE A 116 17.23 2.93 4.78
CA ILE A 116 17.73 1.55 4.74
C ILE A 116 17.98 0.99 6.14
N ALA A 117 17.85 -0.33 6.28
CA ALA A 117 18.20 -1.06 7.49
C ALA A 117 18.74 -2.45 7.18
N ASP A 118 19.52 -3.02 8.11
CA ASP A 118 19.99 -4.40 8.02
C ASP A 118 18.90 -5.40 8.44
N LYS A 119 18.01 -4.99 9.34
CA LYS A 119 16.87 -5.77 9.82
C LYS A 119 15.57 -5.04 9.54
N ILE A 120 14.51 -5.79 9.33
CA ILE A 120 13.19 -5.21 9.05
C ILE A 120 12.68 -4.28 10.18
N GLU A 121 13.03 -4.57 11.42
CA GLU A 121 12.68 -3.72 12.57
C GLU A 121 13.61 -2.50 12.72
N GLY A 122 14.64 -2.39 11.87
CA GLY A 122 15.59 -1.30 11.94
C GLY A 122 16.85 -1.62 12.78
N PRO A 123 17.58 -0.58 13.24
CA PRO A 123 17.26 0.83 13.02
C PRO A 123 17.42 1.26 11.56
N TYR A 124 16.51 2.09 11.09
CA TYR A 124 16.57 2.64 9.73
C TYR A 124 17.44 3.89 9.70
N GLN A 125 18.33 3.93 8.71
CA GLN A 125 19.09 5.11 8.36
C GLN A 125 18.38 5.83 7.22
N ASP A 126 17.89 7.05 7.47
CA ASP A 126 17.38 7.93 6.42
C ASP A 126 18.53 8.34 5.49
N LEU A 127 18.38 8.06 4.19
CA LEU A 127 19.31 8.49 3.15
C LEU A 127 18.88 9.83 2.53
N GLY A 128 17.72 10.36 2.93
CA GLY A 128 17.17 11.61 2.46
C GLY A 128 16.27 11.48 1.25
N LYS A 129 16.18 12.54 0.46
CA LYS A 129 15.33 12.65 -0.71
C LYS A 129 15.77 11.72 -1.85
N LEU A 130 14.89 10.84 -2.30
CA LEU A 130 15.04 10.06 -3.54
C LEU A 130 14.71 10.92 -4.75
N CYS A 131 13.58 11.64 -4.68
CA CYS A 131 13.16 12.60 -5.71
C CYS A 131 12.15 13.61 -5.13
N SER A 132 12.10 14.80 -5.70
CA SER A 132 11.01 15.75 -5.47
C SER A 132 10.00 15.71 -6.61
N CYS A 133 8.81 16.25 -6.36
CA CYS A 133 7.76 16.36 -7.36
C CYS A 133 8.22 17.17 -8.58
N GLU A 134 8.99 18.25 -8.35
CA GLU A 134 9.53 19.09 -9.41
C GLU A 134 10.58 18.35 -10.26
N GLU A 135 11.51 17.63 -9.63
CA GLU A 135 12.57 16.88 -10.33
C GLU A 135 12.02 15.81 -11.27
N ILE A 136 10.94 15.14 -10.91
CA ILE A 136 10.35 14.08 -11.74
C ILE A 136 9.15 14.55 -12.58
N GLY A 137 8.73 15.82 -12.40
CA GLY A 137 7.59 16.39 -13.09
C GLY A 137 6.27 15.69 -12.82
N VAL A 138 6.04 15.28 -11.57
CA VAL A 138 4.80 14.68 -11.08
C VAL A 138 4.22 15.61 -10.01
N ASN A 139 3.07 16.21 -10.27
CA ASN A 139 2.53 17.29 -9.42
C ASN A 139 2.21 16.86 -7.99
N ASN A 140 1.72 15.64 -7.80
CA ASN A 140 1.42 15.06 -6.49
C ASN A 140 2.16 13.73 -6.35
N CYS A 141 3.48 13.78 -6.19
CA CYS A 141 4.34 12.62 -6.11
C CYS A 141 4.40 12.07 -4.68
N ILE A 142 3.33 11.41 -4.29
CA ILE A 142 3.19 10.66 -3.05
C ILE A 142 2.87 9.21 -3.35
N ASP A 143 2.71 8.39 -2.32
CA ASP A 143 2.30 6.99 -2.37
C ASP A 143 3.26 6.11 -3.20
N PRO A 144 4.54 6.02 -2.80
CA PRO A 144 5.49 5.17 -3.50
C PRO A 144 5.14 3.70 -3.32
N GLN A 145 5.24 2.93 -4.40
CA GLN A 145 5.28 1.47 -4.37
C GLN A 145 6.45 1.01 -5.22
N VAL A 146 7.25 0.10 -4.71
CA VAL A 146 8.37 -0.45 -5.46
C VAL A 146 8.03 -1.85 -5.97
N PHE A 147 8.17 -2.04 -7.28
CA PHE A 147 8.01 -3.30 -7.96
C PHE A 147 9.35 -3.80 -8.47
N ILE A 148 9.67 -5.08 -8.21
CA ILE A 148 10.95 -5.69 -8.59
C ILE A 148 10.69 -6.84 -9.53
N GLU A 149 11.32 -6.80 -10.70
CA GLU A 149 11.23 -7.87 -11.68
C GLU A 149 12.54 -8.01 -12.48
N ASN A 150 13.02 -9.24 -12.69
CA ASN A 150 14.20 -9.53 -13.50
C ASN A 150 15.42 -8.66 -13.11
N ASN A 151 15.67 -8.50 -11.83
CA ASN A 151 16.71 -7.64 -11.26
C ASN A 151 16.60 -6.16 -11.65
N LYS A 152 15.42 -5.71 -12.08
CA LYS A 152 15.10 -4.31 -12.32
C LYS A 152 14.15 -3.83 -11.24
N ILE A 153 14.39 -2.62 -10.76
CA ILE A 153 13.63 -2.01 -9.67
C ILE A 153 12.88 -0.81 -10.23
N TYR A 154 11.58 -0.77 -10.00
CA TYR A 154 10.69 0.25 -10.51
C TYR A 154 9.98 0.94 -9.36
N LEU A 155 9.93 2.27 -9.39
CA LEU A 155 9.13 3.12 -8.51
C LEU A 155 7.83 3.47 -9.21
N VAL A 156 6.71 3.13 -8.60
CA VAL A 156 5.37 3.59 -8.95
C VAL A 156 5.01 4.72 -8.01
N VAL A 157 4.57 5.85 -8.52
CA VAL A 157 4.32 7.05 -7.71
C VAL A 157 3.28 7.96 -8.35
N GLY A 158 2.51 8.66 -7.54
CA GLY A 158 1.53 9.65 -7.94
C GLY A 158 0.20 9.49 -7.21
N SER A 159 -0.55 10.59 -7.17
CA SER A 159 -1.88 10.65 -6.58
C SER A 159 -2.71 11.70 -7.30
N PHE A 160 -3.93 11.35 -7.73
CA PHE A 160 -4.98 12.18 -8.33
C PHE A 160 -4.62 12.96 -9.62
N GLN A 161 -3.36 13.02 -10.00
CA GLN A 161 -2.87 13.73 -11.20
C GLN A 161 -1.99 12.84 -12.06
N GLY A 162 -2.36 11.56 -12.16
CA GLY A 162 -1.65 10.54 -12.88
C GLY A 162 -0.71 9.72 -11.99
N ILE A 163 -0.61 8.46 -12.35
CA ILE A 163 0.28 7.47 -11.72
C ILE A 163 1.37 7.11 -12.71
N PHE A 164 2.61 7.17 -12.27
CA PHE A 164 3.77 7.01 -13.13
C PHE A 164 4.70 5.92 -12.64
N ILE A 165 5.39 5.28 -13.59
CA ILE A 165 6.49 4.35 -13.33
C ILE A 165 7.81 5.00 -13.71
N PHE A 166 8.79 4.87 -12.80
CA PHE A 166 10.19 5.24 -12.99
C PHE A 166 11.09 4.03 -12.70
N ARG A 167 12.30 4.05 -13.21
CA ARG A 167 13.30 3.03 -12.92
C ARG A 167 14.30 3.51 -11.89
N LEU A 168 14.61 2.65 -10.90
CA LEU A 168 15.66 2.87 -9.92
C LEU A 168 16.96 2.13 -10.31
N ASP A 169 18.05 2.51 -9.68
CA ASP A 169 19.32 1.80 -9.78
C ASP A 169 19.25 0.42 -9.08
N GLN A 170 20.30 -0.36 -9.17
CA GLN A 170 20.35 -1.71 -8.59
C GLN A 170 20.33 -1.76 -7.07
N THR A 171 20.54 -0.63 -6.40
CA THR A 171 20.42 -0.51 -4.95
C THR A 171 19.02 -0.13 -4.50
N GLY A 172 18.17 0.33 -5.41
CA GLY A 172 16.85 0.89 -5.14
C GLY A 172 16.89 2.26 -4.47
N THR A 173 18.06 2.88 -4.32
CA THR A 173 18.20 4.12 -3.55
C THR A 173 18.40 5.37 -4.41
N LYS A 174 18.41 5.23 -5.73
CA LYS A 174 18.55 6.35 -6.68
C LYS A 174 17.67 6.16 -7.90
N LEU A 175 17.10 7.25 -8.39
CA LEU A 175 16.52 7.27 -9.75
C LEU A 175 17.64 7.10 -10.78
N LEU A 176 17.36 6.31 -11.81
CA LEU A 176 18.23 6.32 -13.00
C LEU A 176 18.15 7.70 -13.67
N SER A 177 19.24 8.12 -14.32
CA SER A 177 19.28 9.37 -15.06
C SER A 177 18.21 9.41 -16.16
N GLU A 178 17.81 10.60 -16.62
CA GLU A 178 16.84 10.76 -17.73
C GLU A 178 17.22 9.97 -18.98
N LYS A 179 18.53 9.84 -19.26
CA LYS A 179 19.04 9.04 -20.39
C LYS A 179 18.81 7.55 -20.20
N GLU A 180 18.86 7.05 -18.97
CA GLU A 180 18.67 5.64 -18.61
C GLU A 180 17.21 5.33 -18.28
N ASN A 181 16.48 6.32 -17.79
CA ASN A 181 15.06 6.27 -17.45
C ASN A 181 14.23 6.85 -18.60
N GLN A 182 14.45 6.31 -19.80
CA GLN A 182 14.00 6.91 -21.05
C GLN A 182 12.51 7.30 -21.10
N ASN A 183 11.72 6.94 -20.08
CA ASN A 183 10.31 7.33 -20.07
C ASN A 183 9.73 7.32 -18.65
N LYS A 184 9.33 8.48 -18.18
CA LYS A 184 8.23 8.61 -17.24
C LYS A 184 6.96 8.05 -17.91
N ILE A 185 6.49 6.88 -17.46
CA ILE A 185 5.36 6.21 -18.11
C ILE A 185 4.12 6.40 -17.25
N LEU A 186 3.10 7.03 -17.83
CA LEU A 186 1.77 7.15 -17.23
C LEU A 186 1.04 5.81 -17.37
N ILE A 187 0.55 5.26 -16.25
CA ILE A 187 -0.16 3.98 -16.23
C ILE A 187 -1.62 4.08 -15.81
N ALA A 188 -2.00 5.11 -15.07
CA ALA A 188 -3.37 5.34 -14.65
C ALA A 188 -3.65 6.83 -14.40
N GLY A 189 -4.90 7.26 -14.55
CA GLY A 189 -5.33 8.65 -14.39
C GLY A 189 -4.82 9.59 -15.47
N ARG A 190 -5.08 10.88 -15.31
CA ARG A 190 -4.69 11.95 -16.25
C ARG A 190 -3.86 13.02 -15.56
N VAL A 191 -3.00 13.67 -16.30
CA VAL A 191 -2.06 14.70 -15.80
C VAL A 191 -2.65 16.12 -15.86
N SER A 192 -3.71 16.33 -16.64
CA SER A 192 -4.12 17.65 -17.09
C SER A 192 -4.62 18.60 -16.01
N PHE A 193 -5.18 18.09 -14.91
CA PHE A 193 -5.65 18.88 -13.77
C PHE A 193 -5.92 17.95 -12.57
N TRP A 194 -6.12 18.57 -11.40
CA TRP A 194 -6.58 17.85 -10.23
C TRP A 194 -7.96 17.27 -10.50
N ASP A 195 -8.03 15.95 -10.57
CA ASP A 195 -9.28 15.22 -10.69
C ASP A 195 -9.48 14.46 -9.39
N GLY A 196 -9.96 15.17 -8.40
CA GLY A 196 -10.10 14.68 -7.03
C GLY A 196 -10.74 13.32 -7.00
N ALA A 197 -10.07 12.38 -6.33
CA ALA A 197 -10.51 11.00 -6.14
C ALA A 197 -10.33 10.06 -7.34
N THR A 198 -9.50 10.39 -8.30
CA THR A 198 -9.07 9.42 -9.29
C THR A 198 -8.01 8.49 -8.73
N TYR A 199 -7.03 7.94 -9.10
CA TYR A 199 -6.17 6.95 -8.49
C TYR A 199 -5.12 7.52 -7.52
N GLU A 200 -4.96 6.83 -6.39
CA GLU A 200 -3.81 6.91 -5.49
C GLU A 200 -3.56 5.57 -4.80
N GLY A 201 -2.62 5.47 -3.86
CA GLY A 201 -2.36 4.23 -3.10
C GLY A 201 -2.03 3.05 -4.01
N SER A 202 -1.14 3.28 -4.98
CA SER A 202 -0.82 2.32 -6.04
C SER A 202 -0.16 1.05 -5.53
N TYR A 203 -0.58 -0.10 -6.04
CA TYR A 203 0.07 -1.39 -5.77
C TYR A 203 0.05 -2.28 -7.01
N ILE A 204 1.21 -2.82 -7.41
CA ILE A 204 1.30 -3.75 -8.55
C ILE A 204 1.73 -5.13 -8.07
N ILE A 205 1.03 -6.15 -8.54
CA ILE A 205 1.46 -7.55 -8.44
C ILE A 205 1.58 -8.18 -9.82
N LYS A 206 2.31 -9.30 -9.90
CA LYS A 206 2.34 -10.17 -11.08
C LYS A 206 1.77 -11.53 -10.72
N LYS A 207 0.84 -12.04 -11.53
CA LYS A 207 0.27 -13.39 -11.40
C LYS A 207 -0.05 -13.95 -12.77
N ASP A 208 0.35 -15.21 -13.00
CA ASP A 208 0.04 -15.98 -14.23
C ASP A 208 0.42 -15.23 -15.54
N GLY A 209 1.54 -14.49 -15.52
CA GLY A 209 2.03 -13.72 -16.66
C GLY A 209 1.43 -12.33 -16.82
N TYR A 210 0.41 -11.97 -16.05
CA TYR A 210 -0.23 -10.67 -16.07
C TYR A 210 0.20 -9.79 -14.90
N TYR A 211 0.19 -8.48 -15.13
CA TYR A 211 0.35 -7.45 -14.11
C TYR A 211 -1.02 -6.91 -13.72
N TYR A 212 -1.20 -6.70 -12.44
CA TYR A 212 -2.43 -6.14 -11.87
C TYR A 212 -2.05 -4.86 -11.13
N TYR A 213 -2.55 -3.74 -11.63
CA TYR A 213 -2.44 -2.45 -10.96
C TYR A 213 -3.67 -2.23 -10.10
N PHE A 214 -3.47 -2.12 -8.80
CA PHE A 214 -4.49 -1.71 -7.84
C PHE A 214 -4.32 -0.22 -7.57
N GLY A 215 -5.41 0.51 -7.64
CA GLY A 215 -5.46 1.92 -7.28
C GLY A 215 -6.67 2.18 -6.42
N SER A 216 -6.57 3.13 -5.52
CA SER A 216 -7.69 3.56 -4.70
C SER A 216 -8.30 4.84 -5.27
N VAL A 217 -9.62 4.92 -5.23
CA VAL A 217 -10.39 6.02 -5.79
C VAL A 217 -11.44 6.50 -4.79
N GLY A 218 -11.88 7.74 -4.91
CA GLY A 218 -12.81 8.35 -3.97
C GLY A 218 -12.10 9.14 -2.86
N THR A 219 -12.85 9.54 -1.83
CA THR A 219 -12.35 10.35 -0.72
C THR A 219 -12.03 9.49 0.49
N CYS A 220 -10.85 9.71 1.14
CA CYS A 220 -10.35 8.87 2.24
C CYS A 220 -10.30 9.59 3.60
N LEU A 221 -10.77 10.84 3.71
CA LEU A 221 -10.57 11.68 4.92
C LEU A 221 -11.85 12.31 5.46
N GLU A 222 -13.01 11.87 4.99
CA GLU A 222 -14.30 12.41 5.38
C GLU A 222 -15.03 11.55 6.44
N GLY A 223 -14.27 10.72 7.18
CA GLY A 223 -14.83 9.82 8.19
C GLY A 223 -15.95 8.97 7.59
N LYS A 224 -17.13 8.99 8.20
CA LYS A 224 -18.31 8.24 7.73
C LYS A 224 -18.72 8.57 6.28
N ASN A 225 -18.39 9.75 5.78
CA ASN A 225 -18.75 10.17 4.42
C ASN A 225 -17.69 9.82 3.37
N SER A 226 -16.60 9.19 3.76
CA SER A 226 -15.56 8.75 2.83
C SER A 226 -16.10 7.73 1.84
N THR A 227 -15.73 7.92 0.56
CA THR A 227 -16.17 7.10 -0.56
C THR A 227 -15.06 6.18 -1.10
N TYR A 228 -13.91 6.19 -0.46
CA TYR A 228 -12.70 5.48 -0.86
C TYR A 228 -12.95 3.99 -1.10
N HIS A 229 -12.40 3.45 -2.17
CA HIS A 229 -12.48 2.04 -2.51
C HIS A 229 -11.34 1.64 -3.46
N VAL A 230 -11.07 0.34 -3.59
CA VAL A 230 -10.01 -0.20 -4.44
C VAL A 230 -10.58 -0.66 -5.76
N VAL A 231 -9.93 -0.28 -6.85
CA VAL A 231 -10.16 -0.79 -8.20
C VAL A 231 -8.88 -1.40 -8.77
N VAL A 232 -9.02 -2.26 -9.78
CA VAL A 232 -7.90 -2.93 -10.43
C VAL A 232 -8.00 -2.86 -11.94
N GLY A 233 -6.85 -2.67 -12.59
CA GLY A 233 -6.66 -2.91 -14.02
C GLY A 233 -5.66 -4.03 -14.24
N LYS A 234 -5.80 -4.75 -15.35
CA LYS A 234 -4.96 -5.87 -15.77
C LYS A 234 -4.22 -5.54 -17.06
N SER A 235 -2.97 -5.99 -17.18
CA SER A 235 -2.14 -5.84 -18.39
C SER A 235 -1.20 -7.04 -18.57
N ASP A 236 -0.80 -7.33 -19.79
CA ASP A 236 0.29 -8.26 -20.10
C ASP A 236 1.68 -7.60 -20.04
N ASN A 237 1.71 -6.28 -19.83
CA ASN A 237 2.92 -5.47 -19.75
C ASN A 237 2.93 -4.63 -18.47
N LEU A 238 4.08 -4.59 -17.77
CA LEU A 238 4.26 -3.77 -16.57
C LEU A 238 3.92 -2.28 -16.79
N PHE A 239 4.18 -1.79 -18.00
CA PHE A 239 3.95 -0.39 -18.37
C PHE A 239 2.55 -0.12 -18.91
N GLY A 240 1.67 -1.12 -18.87
CA GLY A 240 0.32 -1.00 -19.37
C GLY A 240 0.19 -1.21 -20.90
N PRO A 241 -0.97 -0.89 -21.47
CA PRO A 241 -2.13 -0.31 -20.81
C PRO A 241 -2.78 -1.27 -19.79
N TYR A 242 -3.12 -0.76 -18.62
CA TYR A 242 -3.97 -1.47 -17.67
C TYR A 242 -5.43 -1.21 -18.01
N VAL A 243 -6.22 -2.26 -18.08
CA VAL A 243 -7.64 -2.19 -18.48
C VAL A 243 -8.53 -2.97 -17.50
N GLY A 244 -9.78 -2.55 -17.38
CA GLY A 244 -10.86 -3.35 -16.82
C GLY A 244 -11.46 -4.32 -17.86
N LYS A 245 -12.59 -4.95 -17.53
CA LYS A 245 -13.32 -5.86 -18.42
C LYS A 245 -13.94 -5.16 -19.64
N ASP A 246 -14.10 -3.85 -19.54
CA ASP A 246 -14.52 -2.98 -20.64
C ASP A 246 -13.42 -2.69 -21.68
N ASN A 247 -12.18 -3.13 -21.42
CA ASN A 247 -10.98 -2.86 -22.20
C ASN A 247 -10.65 -1.37 -22.37
N ILE A 248 -11.14 -0.52 -21.47
CA ILE A 248 -10.81 0.91 -21.47
C ILE A 248 -9.54 1.11 -20.63
N PRO A 249 -8.49 1.76 -21.17
CA PRO A 249 -7.29 2.03 -20.40
C PRO A 249 -7.56 2.90 -19.17
N LEU A 250 -6.94 2.60 -18.05
CA LEU A 250 -7.06 3.40 -16.82
C LEU A 250 -6.56 4.83 -17.01
N THR A 251 -5.73 5.09 -18.02
CA THR A 251 -5.28 6.43 -18.42
C THR A 251 -6.38 7.29 -19.06
N GLU A 252 -7.53 6.69 -19.40
CA GLU A 252 -8.72 7.42 -19.86
C GLU A 252 -9.61 7.89 -18.71
N SER A 253 -9.31 7.49 -17.46
CA SER A 253 -10.02 7.97 -16.27
C SER A 253 -9.82 9.46 -16.07
N GLY A 254 -10.87 10.13 -15.59
CA GLY A 254 -10.89 11.57 -15.35
C GLY A 254 -12.27 12.15 -15.63
N ASN A 255 -12.48 13.43 -15.31
CA ASN A 255 -13.77 14.14 -15.46
C ASN A 255 -14.93 13.43 -14.73
N GLY A 256 -14.66 12.90 -13.54
CA GLY A 256 -15.64 12.16 -12.73
C GLY A 256 -15.88 10.71 -13.18
N LEU A 257 -15.14 10.20 -14.16
CA LEU A 257 -15.18 8.81 -14.60
C LEU A 257 -13.91 8.08 -14.14
N THR A 258 -14.10 6.90 -13.56
CA THR A 258 -13.02 6.02 -13.13
C THR A 258 -13.24 4.63 -13.71
N TYR A 259 -12.24 4.12 -14.43
CA TYR A 259 -12.25 2.79 -15.03
C TYR A 259 -11.52 1.79 -14.15
N GLY A 260 -11.68 0.50 -14.45
CA GLY A 260 -11.15 -0.63 -13.69
C GLY A 260 -12.24 -1.37 -12.90
N GLU A 261 -11.91 -2.60 -12.50
CA GLU A 261 -12.84 -3.46 -11.79
C GLU A 261 -12.79 -3.17 -10.28
N VAL A 262 -13.95 -3.14 -9.63
CA VAL A 262 -14.02 -2.99 -8.17
C VAL A 262 -13.42 -4.24 -7.51
N VAL A 263 -12.48 -4.04 -6.60
CA VAL A 263 -11.90 -5.09 -5.75
C VAL A 263 -12.61 -5.16 -4.41
N VAL A 264 -12.69 -4.03 -3.72
CA VAL A 264 -13.36 -3.89 -2.42
C VAL A 264 -13.95 -2.50 -2.29
N LYS A 265 -15.20 -2.43 -1.83
CA LYS A 265 -15.97 -1.19 -1.63
C LYS A 265 -16.99 -1.40 -0.53
N VAL A 266 -17.25 -0.39 0.29
CA VAL A 266 -18.35 -0.45 1.26
C VAL A 266 -19.67 -0.22 0.51
N PRO A 267 -20.61 -1.17 0.52
CA PRO A 267 -21.90 -0.98 -0.11
C PRO A 267 -22.77 -0.02 0.71
N PHE A 268 -23.74 0.62 0.05
CA PHE A 268 -24.54 1.69 0.65
C PHE A 268 -25.26 1.23 1.93
N GLU A 269 -25.77 0.01 1.98
CA GLU A 269 -26.48 -0.58 3.12
C GLU A 269 -25.56 -0.81 4.35
N LYS A 270 -24.24 -0.75 4.18
CA LYS A 270 -23.23 -0.92 5.22
C LYS A 270 -22.53 0.39 5.65
N LYS A 271 -22.93 1.53 5.12
CA LYS A 271 -22.34 2.85 5.39
C LYS A 271 -22.42 3.28 6.87
N ASP A 272 -23.30 2.67 7.65
CA ASP A 272 -23.42 2.90 9.09
C ASP A 272 -22.46 2.02 9.92
N GLU A 273 -21.78 1.08 9.29
CA GLU A 273 -20.80 0.17 9.88
C GLU A 273 -19.36 0.56 9.52
N LEU A 274 -19.13 0.81 8.23
CA LEU A 274 -17.83 1.08 7.63
C LEU A 274 -17.89 2.21 6.61
N ALA A 275 -16.75 2.85 6.33
CA ALA A 275 -16.61 3.81 5.25
C ALA A 275 -15.17 3.88 4.74
N GLY A 276 -14.99 4.28 3.50
CA GLY A 276 -13.71 4.72 2.96
C GLY A 276 -12.60 3.68 3.03
N VAL A 277 -12.80 2.50 2.43
CA VAL A 277 -11.84 1.39 2.43
C VAL A 277 -10.89 1.47 1.24
N GLY A 278 -9.58 1.49 1.46
CA GLY A 278 -8.61 1.60 0.36
C GLY A 278 -7.16 1.68 0.82
N HIS A 279 -6.29 2.11 -0.10
CA HIS A 279 -4.84 2.18 0.03
C HIS A 279 -4.28 0.82 0.45
N ASN A 280 -4.32 -0.11 -0.47
CA ASN A 280 -4.02 -1.50 -0.20
C ASN A 280 -2.56 -1.89 -0.43
N SER A 281 -2.17 -2.94 0.26
CA SER A 281 -1.01 -3.79 -0.06
C SER A 281 -1.44 -5.25 -0.06
N ILE A 282 -0.61 -6.12 -0.65
CA ILE A 282 -0.94 -7.54 -0.84
C ILE A 282 0.16 -8.42 -0.27
N LEU A 283 -0.26 -9.42 0.51
CA LEU A 283 0.58 -10.48 1.02
C LEU A 283 0.19 -11.80 0.36
N ILE A 284 1.18 -12.56 -0.06
CA ILE A 284 1.00 -13.94 -0.55
C ILE A 284 1.47 -14.87 0.55
N ASP A 285 0.63 -15.82 0.96
CA ASP A 285 0.96 -16.79 1.98
C ASP A 285 1.77 -17.97 1.42
N ASP A 286 2.16 -18.90 2.29
CA ASP A 286 2.97 -20.05 1.90
C ASP A 286 2.17 -21.16 1.17
N GLU A 287 0.90 -20.93 0.87
CA GLU A 287 0.00 -21.76 0.06
C GLU A 287 -0.47 -21.05 -1.21
N ASP A 288 0.22 -19.96 -1.59
CA ASP A 288 -0.10 -19.13 -2.76
C ASP A 288 -1.49 -18.46 -2.71
N ASN A 289 -2.07 -18.29 -1.51
CA ASN A 289 -3.24 -17.46 -1.34
C ASN A 289 -2.83 -15.98 -1.24
N TYR A 290 -3.65 -15.13 -1.84
CA TYR A 290 -3.45 -13.68 -1.84
C TYR A 290 -4.35 -13.05 -0.80
N PHE A 291 -3.79 -12.18 0.04
CA PHE A 291 -4.53 -11.40 1.02
C PHE A 291 -4.27 -9.92 0.78
N ILE A 292 -5.35 -9.15 0.69
CA ILE A 292 -5.31 -7.70 0.57
C ILE A 292 -5.46 -7.09 1.97
N TYR A 293 -4.52 -6.20 2.34
CA TYR A 293 -4.56 -5.39 3.55
C TYR A 293 -4.80 -3.94 3.14
N TYR A 294 -5.69 -3.26 3.81
CA TYR A 294 -6.10 -1.89 3.48
C TYR A 294 -6.62 -1.18 4.73
N HIS A 295 -6.80 0.12 4.64
CA HIS A 295 -7.41 0.86 5.73
C HIS A 295 -8.88 1.18 5.46
N GLY A 296 -9.61 1.53 6.52
CA GLY A 296 -10.98 2.02 6.46
C GLY A 296 -11.45 2.61 7.77
N PHE A 297 -12.52 3.37 7.71
CA PHE A 297 -13.20 3.88 8.90
C PHE A 297 -14.23 2.88 9.40
N SER A 298 -14.44 2.85 10.73
CA SER A 298 -15.39 1.95 11.38
C SER A 298 -16.21 2.67 12.44
N LYS A 299 -17.40 2.16 12.68
CA LYS A 299 -18.24 2.61 13.80
C LYS A 299 -17.62 2.34 15.19
N LEU A 300 -16.60 1.48 15.29
CA LEU A 300 -15.93 1.16 16.56
C LEU A 300 -15.44 2.39 17.32
N ASP A 301 -14.96 3.39 16.62
CA ASP A 301 -14.50 4.66 17.18
C ASP A 301 -15.33 5.86 16.68
N ASN A 302 -16.53 5.60 16.18
CA ASN A 302 -17.41 6.58 15.56
C ASN A 302 -16.77 7.26 14.31
N PHE A 303 -16.11 6.46 13.47
CA PHE A 303 -15.46 6.91 12.21
C PHE A 303 -14.40 8.00 12.40
N LYS A 304 -13.69 8.00 13.53
CA LYS A 304 -12.67 9.02 13.84
C LYS A 304 -11.33 8.72 13.22
N THR A 305 -10.92 7.44 13.24
CA THR A 305 -9.61 7.01 12.74
C THR A 305 -9.77 5.90 11.69
N ARG A 306 -8.74 5.73 10.89
CA ARG A 306 -8.67 4.60 9.94
C ARG A 306 -8.10 3.38 10.66
N HIS A 307 -8.78 2.25 10.54
CA HIS A 307 -8.40 0.96 11.09
C HIS A 307 -7.83 0.06 9.99
N LEU A 308 -7.10 -0.98 10.38
CA LEU A 308 -6.60 -2.01 9.49
C LEU A 308 -7.70 -3.03 9.17
N PHE A 309 -7.82 -3.35 7.91
CA PHE A 309 -8.67 -4.41 7.37
C PHE A 309 -7.84 -5.38 6.56
N MET A 310 -8.31 -6.61 6.42
CA MET A 310 -7.78 -7.59 5.50
C MET A 310 -8.89 -8.47 4.94
N ASP A 311 -8.69 -8.96 3.72
CA ASP A 311 -9.57 -9.97 3.12
C ASP A 311 -8.77 -10.86 2.16
N LYS A 312 -9.27 -12.08 1.94
CA LYS A 312 -8.72 -12.97 0.93
C LYS A 312 -9.11 -12.48 -0.46
N LEU A 313 -8.14 -12.36 -1.37
CA LEU A 313 -8.39 -12.10 -2.77
C LEU A 313 -8.78 -13.39 -3.49
N LEU A 314 -9.90 -13.35 -4.18
CA LEU A 314 -10.37 -14.33 -5.12
C LEU A 314 -10.10 -13.83 -6.53
N PHE A 315 -10.08 -14.72 -7.51
CA PHE A 315 -9.94 -14.36 -8.92
C PHE A 315 -11.12 -14.93 -9.69
N ASP A 316 -11.77 -14.12 -10.51
CA ASP A 316 -12.90 -14.54 -11.34
C ASP A 316 -12.45 -15.33 -12.58
N GLU A 317 -13.38 -15.78 -13.39
CA GLU A 317 -13.13 -16.56 -14.61
C GLU A 317 -12.27 -15.80 -15.65
N GLN A 318 -12.28 -14.48 -15.64
CA GLN A 318 -11.44 -13.61 -16.48
C GLN A 318 -10.11 -13.26 -15.81
N GLY A 319 -9.89 -13.74 -14.59
CA GLY A 319 -8.67 -13.54 -13.79
C GLY A 319 -8.61 -12.19 -13.08
N TYR A 320 -9.71 -11.45 -12.92
CA TYR A 320 -9.71 -10.21 -12.13
C TYR A 320 -9.84 -10.50 -10.64
N PRO A 321 -8.99 -9.88 -9.79
CA PRO A 321 -9.05 -10.06 -8.35
C PRO A 321 -10.20 -9.29 -7.71
N TYR A 322 -10.81 -9.89 -6.72
CA TYR A 322 -11.87 -9.29 -5.91
C TYR A 322 -11.92 -9.91 -4.51
N VAL A 323 -12.47 -9.22 -3.53
CA VAL A 323 -12.84 -9.81 -2.24
C VAL A 323 -14.26 -10.37 -2.31
N LYS A 324 -14.58 -11.36 -1.46
CA LYS A 324 -15.92 -11.96 -1.42
C LYS A 324 -17.01 -10.88 -1.33
N ASN A 325 -17.98 -10.92 -2.23
CA ASN A 325 -19.06 -9.93 -2.33
C ASN A 325 -18.61 -8.49 -2.63
N PHE A 326 -17.36 -8.27 -3.05
CA PHE A 326 -16.77 -6.95 -3.29
C PHE A 326 -16.80 -6.01 -2.08
N CYS A 327 -16.93 -6.55 -0.88
CA CYS A 327 -17.14 -5.83 0.36
C CYS A 327 -16.22 -6.37 1.44
N PRO A 328 -15.71 -5.51 2.38
CA PRO A 328 -15.01 -6.02 3.56
C PRO A 328 -15.83 -7.10 4.25
N SER A 329 -15.19 -8.17 4.68
CA SER A 329 -15.90 -9.23 5.38
C SER A 329 -16.44 -8.72 6.72
N PHE A 330 -17.71 -9.04 7.00
CA PHE A 330 -18.38 -8.82 8.29
C PHE A 330 -18.50 -10.12 9.10
N GLU A 331 -17.92 -11.21 8.61
CA GLU A 331 -17.93 -12.50 9.30
C GLU A 331 -17.00 -12.42 10.53
N GLU A 332 -17.44 -13.01 11.66
CA GLU A 332 -16.63 -13.06 12.89
C GLU A 332 -15.41 -13.98 12.77
N LYS A 333 -15.45 -14.91 11.82
CA LYS A 333 -14.38 -15.91 11.61
C LYS A 333 -14.14 -16.11 10.11
N ASN A 334 -13.09 -15.49 9.64
CA ASN A 334 -12.58 -15.70 8.29
C ASN A 334 -11.29 -16.50 8.34
N GLU A 335 -11.05 -17.32 7.33
CA GLU A 335 -9.78 -18.02 7.17
C GLU A 335 -8.68 -17.03 6.79
N GLY A 336 -7.66 -16.93 7.64
CA GLY A 336 -6.49 -16.09 7.45
C GLY A 336 -5.37 -16.78 6.67
N PRO A 337 -4.24 -16.07 6.45
CA PRO A 337 -3.10 -16.60 5.73
C PRO A 337 -2.42 -17.75 6.47
N VAL A 338 -1.83 -18.65 5.71
CA VAL A 338 -1.10 -19.84 6.21
C VAL A 338 0.40 -19.59 6.08
N PHE A 339 1.12 -19.63 7.21
CA PHE A 339 2.59 -19.55 7.21
C PHE A 339 3.20 -20.81 7.80
N LYS A 340 4.14 -21.43 7.06
CA LYS A 340 4.92 -22.60 7.48
C LYS A 340 6.11 -22.08 8.28
N ARG A 341 6.11 -22.27 9.60
CA ARG A 341 7.27 -21.96 10.43
C ARG A 341 8.22 -23.17 10.45
N LYS A 342 9.52 -22.89 10.38
CA LYS A 342 10.52 -23.87 10.81
C LYS A 342 10.34 -24.01 12.32
N GLU A 343 10.07 -25.23 12.80
CA GLU A 343 10.15 -25.50 14.24
C GLU A 343 11.56 -25.10 14.71
N ASP A 344 11.63 -24.16 15.65
CA ASP A 344 12.88 -23.94 16.37
C ASP A 344 13.23 -25.24 17.05
N LYS A 345 14.32 -25.86 16.60
CA LYS A 345 14.93 -26.95 17.34
C LYS A 345 15.56 -26.33 18.57
N TYR A 346 14.78 -26.21 19.64
CA TYR A 346 15.34 -26.10 20.97
C TYR A 346 15.79 -27.50 21.37
N GLU A 347 17.09 -27.79 21.25
CA GLU A 347 17.81 -28.73 22.07
C GLU A 347 18.38 -28.01 23.29
#